data_85ea156032fa9b058221666404fb2d48
#
_entry.id   85ea156032fa9b058221666404fb2d48
#
_cell.length_a   1.000
_cell.length_b   1.000
_cell.length_c   1.000
_cell.angle_alpha   90.00
_cell.angle_beta   90.00
_cell.angle_gamma   90.00
#
_symmetry.space_group_name_H-M   'P 1'
#
loop_
_entity.id
_entity.type
_entity.pdbx_description
1 polymer ?
#
loop_
_entity_poly.entity_id
_entity_poly.type
_entity_poly.pdbx_seq_one_letter_code
_entity_poly.pdbx_strand_id
1 'polypeptide(L)' 'MEKKDSRIAVIGIIIEDREKAEPVNSLLHQYGEYIIGRMGIPYREKQVNIISVVLD' A
#
# COMPACT_ATOMS: atom_id res chain seq x y z
N MET A 1 -16.22 12.56 17.25
CA MET A 1 -15.21 12.94 16.27
C MET A 1 -15.83 13.46 15.00
N GLU A 2 -15.39 14.58 14.59
CA GLU A 2 -15.98 15.23 13.44
C GLU A 2 -15.21 14.89 12.17
N LYS A 3 -15.95 14.52 11.13
CA LYS A 3 -15.37 14.23 9.84
C LYS A 3 -15.69 15.35 8.87
N LYS A 4 -14.67 15.86 8.25
CA LYS A 4 -14.88 16.81 7.18
C LYS A 4 -15.01 16.03 5.89
N ASP A 5 -14.62 16.60 4.79
CA ASP A 5 -14.83 16.00 3.49
C ASP A 5 -13.76 14.98 3.13
N SER A 6 -13.24 14.28 4.11
CA SER A 6 -12.22 13.29 3.86
C SER A 6 -12.83 11.93 3.61
N ARG A 7 -12.18 11.16 2.77
CA ARG A 7 -12.58 9.80 2.45
C ARG A 7 -11.39 8.89 2.66
N ILE A 8 -11.52 8.03 3.63
CA ILE A 8 -10.42 7.14 3.97
C ILE A 8 -10.62 5.81 3.28
N ALA A 9 -9.58 5.35 2.61
CA ALA A 9 -9.61 4.08 1.91
C ALA A 9 -8.43 3.23 2.34
N VAL A 10 -8.66 1.93 2.37
CA VAL A 10 -7.59 0.97 2.65
C VAL A 10 -7.46 0.08 1.42
N ILE A 11 -6.25 -0.05 0.92
CA ILE A 11 -5.97 -0.86 -0.25
C ILE A 11 -4.97 -1.94 0.12
N GLY A 12 -5.31 -3.17 -0.21
CA GLY A 12 -4.39 -4.29 -0.05
C GLY A 12 -3.79 -4.66 -1.39
N ILE A 13 -2.48 -4.79 -1.43
CA ILE A 13 -1.77 -5.15 -2.64
C ILE A 13 -0.98 -6.42 -2.37
N ILE A 14 -1.15 -7.41 -3.23
CA ILE A 14 -0.41 -8.66 -3.12
C ILE A 14 0.54 -8.75 -4.31
N ILE A 15 1.82 -8.80 -4.01
CA ILE A 15 2.85 -8.88 -5.05
C ILE A 15 3.39 -10.29 -5.07
N GLU A 16 3.08 -11.01 -6.14
CA GLU A 16 3.51 -12.39 -6.30
C GLU A 16 4.82 -12.49 -7.06
N ASP A 17 5.16 -11.47 -7.82
CA ASP A 17 6.37 -11.44 -8.61
C ASP A 17 7.31 -10.40 -8.02
N ARG A 18 8.48 -10.85 -7.59
CA ARG A 18 9.45 -9.96 -6.97
C ARG A 18 9.84 -8.80 -7.86
N GLU A 19 9.83 -9.00 -9.15
CA GLU A 19 10.19 -7.95 -10.11
C GLU A 19 9.17 -6.82 -10.12
N LYS A 20 7.98 -7.06 -9.63
CA LYS A 20 6.93 -6.05 -9.58
C LYS A 20 6.99 -5.18 -8.33
N ALA A 21 7.80 -5.56 -7.37
CA ALA A 21 7.86 -4.82 -6.10
C ALA A 21 8.34 -3.39 -6.30
N GLU A 22 9.40 -3.21 -7.10
CA GLU A 22 9.95 -1.89 -7.31
C GLU A 22 9.01 -0.96 -8.07
N PRO A 23 8.38 -1.39 -9.16
CA PRO A 23 7.39 -0.55 -9.83
C PRO A 23 6.23 -0.15 -8.93
N VAL A 24 5.75 -1.08 -8.10
CA VAL A 24 4.65 -0.79 -7.18
C VAL A 24 5.09 0.23 -6.14
N ASN A 25 6.27 0.06 -5.56
CA ASN A 25 6.77 1.01 -4.58
C ASN A 25 6.98 2.39 -5.20
N SER A 26 7.45 2.45 -6.43
CA SER A 26 7.64 3.70 -7.13
C SER A 26 6.31 4.41 -7.35
N LEU A 27 5.29 3.65 -7.74
CA LEU A 27 3.97 4.21 -7.94
C LEU A 27 3.40 4.75 -6.64
N LEU A 28 3.54 4.01 -5.55
CA LEU A 28 3.07 4.45 -4.25
C LEU A 28 3.79 5.72 -3.79
N HIS A 29 5.05 5.83 -4.11
CA HIS A 29 5.83 7.02 -3.77
C HIS A 29 5.27 8.26 -4.48
N GLN A 30 4.82 8.11 -5.70
CA GLN A 30 4.24 9.22 -6.46
C GLN A 30 2.97 9.75 -5.80
N TYR A 31 2.25 8.90 -5.08
CA TYR A 31 1.02 9.29 -4.41
C TYR A 31 1.21 9.48 -2.92
N GLY A 32 2.44 9.74 -2.51
CA GLY A 32 2.78 9.87 -1.10
C GLY A 32 1.97 10.92 -0.36
N GLU A 33 1.55 11.99 -1.06
CA GLU A 33 0.76 13.04 -0.43
C GLU A 33 -0.59 12.54 0.08
N TYR A 34 -1.11 11.49 -0.52
CA TYR A 34 -2.40 10.95 -0.16
C TYR A 34 -2.31 9.77 0.79
N ILE A 35 -1.12 9.27 1.01
CA ILE A 35 -0.91 8.09 1.85
C ILE A 35 -0.68 8.50 3.29
N ILE A 36 -1.59 8.08 4.17
CA ILE A 36 -1.46 8.36 5.60
C ILE A 36 -0.51 7.35 6.24
N GLY A 37 -0.52 6.13 5.74
CA GLY A 37 0.34 5.10 6.29
C GLY A 37 0.37 3.89 5.38
N ARG A 38 1.39 3.08 5.53
CA ARG A 38 1.50 1.85 4.76
C ARG A 38 2.29 0.82 5.57
N MET A 39 2.02 -0.44 5.29
CA MET A 39 2.71 -1.52 5.96
C MET A 39 3.01 -2.62 4.96
N GLY A 40 4.26 -3.08 4.94
CA GLY A 40 4.66 -4.18 4.10
C GLY A 40 4.83 -5.44 4.94
N ILE A 41 4.25 -6.53 4.48
CA ILE A 41 4.33 -7.80 5.16
C ILE A 41 4.83 -8.86 4.18
N PRO A 42 6.08 -9.32 4.32
CA PRO A 42 6.55 -10.42 3.49
C PRO A 42 6.00 -11.73 4.02
N TYR A 43 5.35 -12.47 3.17
CA TYR A 43 4.81 -13.78 3.52
C TYR A 43 5.63 -14.85 2.80
N ARG A 44 6.64 -15.35 3.49
CA ARG A 44 7.64 -16.21 2.87
C ARG A 44 7.12 -17.57 2.44
N GLU A 45 6.16 -18.10 3.17
CA GLU A 45 5.64 -19.43 2.85
C GLU A 45 5.03 -19.48 1.45
N LYS A 46 4.45 -18.37 1.01
CA LYS A 46 3.85 -18.31 -0.32
C LYS A 46 4.64 -17.42 -1.26
N GLN A 47 5.78 -16.94 -0.80
CA GLN A 47 6.67 -16.11 -1.62
C GLN A 47 5.97 -14.89 -2.20
N VAL A 48 5.14 -14.26 -1.38
CA VAL A 48 4.46 -13.04 -1.78
C VAL A 48 4.76 -11.93 -0.79
N ASN A 49 4.62 -10.71 -1.26
CA ASN A 49 4.67 -9.53 -0.41
C ASN A 49 3.30 -8.89 -0.38
N ILE A 50 2.85 -8.54 0.81
CA ILE A 50 1.55 -7.92 0.99
C ILE A 50 1.79 -6.49 1.45
N ILE A 51 1.17 -5.54 0.76
CA ILE A 51 1.29 -4.13 1.14
C ILE A 51 -0.09 -3.61 1.46
N SER A 52 -0.23 -3.05 2.64
CA SER A 52 -1.48 -2.42 3.05
C SER A 52 -1.24 -0.91 3.05
N VAL A 53 -2.12 -0.19 2.37
CA VAL A 53 -1.98 1.26 2.22
C VAL A 53 -3.24 1.93 2.69
N VAL A 54 -3.08 2.95 3.51
CA VAL A 54 -4.21 3.76 3.98
C VAL A 54 -4.10 5.14 3.35
N LEU A 55 -5.17 5.56 2.72
CA LEU A 55 -5.23 6.80 1.96
C LEU A 55 -6.30 7.73 2.50
N ASP A 56 -6.05 8.99 2.37
CA ASP A 56 -7.06 10.01 2.64
C ASP A 56 -7.18 10.95 1.45
#